data_0c16fec80ab9dc7828d544ff7f953dbf
#
_entry.id   0c16fec80ab9dc7828d544ff7f953dbf
#
_cell.length_a   1.000
_cell.length_b   1.000
_cell.length_c   1.000
_cell.angle_alpha   90.00
_cell.angle_beta   90.00
_cell.angle_gamma   90.00
#
_symmetry.space_group_name_H-M   'P 1'
#
loop_
_entity.id
_entity.type
_entity.pdbx_description
1 polymer ?
#
loop_
_entity_poly.entity_id
_entity_poly.type
_entity_poly.pdbx_seq_one_letter_code
_entity_poly.pdbx_strand_id
1 'polypeptide(L)'
;MRRPLVAALIGVMMAIPVYAALPDGAKAPDFSTQASLAGKEFKFSLADALKKGPVVLYFYPAAFTPGCTVEAHQFAEATAKFQELGATVIGVSHDPIEKLDKFSVSECRNKFAVASDADGGIMKAYDSVLADHPEYANRTSYVIAPTGAIIYSYTAMNPDQHVANTMAAVKKWQDEHKKS
;
A
#
# COMPACT_ATOMS: atom_id res chain seq x y z
N MET A 1 -57.98 32.07 -16.79
CA MET A 1 -56.72 31.53 -17.34
C MET A 1 -55.84 31.10 -16.17
N ARG A 2 -55.75 29.79 -15.87
CA ARG A 2 -54.96 29.23 -14.77
C ARG A 2 -53.65 28.71 -15.34
N ARG A 3 -52.50 29.29 -14.94
CA ARG A 3 -51.13 28.84 -15.32
C ARG A 3 -50.74 27.66 -14.43
N PRO A 4 -50.27 26.52 -14.96
CA PRO A 4 -49.74 25.45 -14.15
C PRO A 4 -48.32 25.81 -13.67
N LEU A 5 -48.08 25.65 -12.35
CA LEU A 5 -46.78 25.65 -11.74
C LEU A 5 -46.09 24.32 -12.05
N VAL A 6 -45.00 24.37 -12.84
CA VAL A 6 -44.11 23.24 -13.06
C VAL A 6 -43.10 23.22 -11.91
N ALA A 7 -43.28 22.28 -10.99
CA ALA A 7 -42.30 22.01 -9.94
C ALA A 7 -41.13 21.24 -10.54
N ALA A 8 -39.96 21.87 -10.65
CA ALA A 8 -38.72 21.21 -11.03
C ALA A 8 -38.19 20.40 -9.83
N LEU A 9 -38.27 19.08 -9.92
CA LEU A 9 -37.57 18.17 -9.00
C LEU A 9 -36.05 18.21 -9.30
N ILE A 10 -35.32 18.89 -8.45
CA ILE A 10 -33.84 18.82 -8.47
C ILE A 10 -33.44 17.51 -7.79
N GLY A 11 -33.11 16.50 -8.57
CA GLY A 11 -32.56 15.26 -8.08
C GLY A 11 -31.14 15.50 -7.54
N VAL A 12 -30.95 15.39 -6.23
CA VAL A 12 -29.64 15.36 -5.60
C VAL A 12 -29.01 14.01 -5.95
N MET A 13 -28.09 14.03 -6.90
CA MET A 13 -27.25 12.87 -7.25
C MET A 13 -26.26 12.66 -6.11
N MET A 14 -26.55 11.74 -5.17
CA MET A 14 -25.56 11.30 -4.18
C MET A 14 -24.44 10.59 -4.93
N ALA A 15 -23.28 11.24 -5.02
CA ALA A 15 -22.05 10.59 -5.45
C ALA A 15 -21.68 9.52 -4.40
N ILE A 16 -21.80 8.24 -4.79
CA ILE A 16 -21.28 7.13 -4.00
C ILE A 16 -19.77 7.31 -3.98
N PRO A 17 -19.09 7.34 -2.81
CA PRO A 17 -17.64 7.40 -2.77
C PRO A 17 -17.11 6.12 -3.43
N VAL A 18 -16.49 6.26 -4.57
CA VAL A 18 -15.62 5.22 -5.12
C VAL A 18 -14.43 5.18 -4.16
N TYR A 19 -14.24 4.08 -3.46
CA TYR A 19 -13.06 3.86 -2.63
C TYR A 19 -11.84 3.82 -3.56
N ALA A 20 -11.28 4.98 -3.80
CA ALA A 20 -10.02 5.16 -4.49
C ALA A 20 -8.93 5.26 -3.42
N ALA A 21 -7.75 4.69 -3.71
CA ALA A 21 -6.58 4.86 -2.86
C ALA A 21 -6.39 6.32 -2.40
N LEU A 22 -5.77 6.52 -1.25
CA LEU A 22 -5.45 7.87 -0.77
C LEU A 22 -4.65 8.63 -1.85
N PRO A 23 -4.99 9.89 -2.12
CA PRO A 23 -4.39 10.64 -3.22
C PRO A 23 -2.95 11.11 -2.87
N ASP A 24 -2.19 11.43 -3.92
CA ASP A 24 -0.91 12.08 -3.79
C ASP A 24 -1.06 13.41 -3.03
N GLY A 25 -0.12 13.70 -2.13
CA GLY A 25 -0.14 14.83 -1.21
C GLY A 25 -0.88 14.57 0.11
N ALA A 26 -1.68 13.51 0.22
CA ALA A 26 -2.32 13.15 1.48
C ALA A 26 -1.29 12.74 2.53
N LYS A 27 -1.63 12.96 3.80
CA LYS A 27 -0.84 12.43 4.91
C LYS A 27 -1.10 10.94 5.06
N ALA A 28 -0.05 10.13 5.03
CA ALA A 28 -0.14 8.71 5.31
C ALA A 28 -0.58 8.47 6.76
N PRO A 29 -1.62 7.66 7.02
CA PRO A 29 -1.98 7.23 8.36
C PRO A 29 -0.81 6.49 9.01
N ASP A 30 -0.41 6.91 10.22
CA ASP A 30 0.64 6.21 10.96
C ASP A 30 0.12 4.90 11.55
N PHE A 31 0.99 3.89 11.58
CA PHE A 31 0.65 2.60 12.18
C PHE A 31 1.87 1.88 12.71
N SER A 32 1.61 0.97 13.65
CA SER A 32 2.57 -0.02 14.12
C SER A 32 1.86 -1.36 14.22
N THR A 33 2.51 -2.41 13.74
CA THR A 33 1.95 -3.76 13.75
C THR A 33 3.06 -4.83 13.79
N GLN A 34 2.68 -6.09 13.97
CA GLN A 34 3.61 -7.22 13.87
C GLN A 34 3.97 -7.45 12.41
N ALA A 35 5.25 -7.63 12.15
CA ALA A 35 5.81 -7.94 10.84
C ALA A 35 6.80 -9.09 10.93
N SER A 36 7.06 -9.71 9.80
CA SER A 36 8.03 -10.79 9.67
C SER A 36 9.03 -10.50 8.57
N LEU A 37 10.30 -10.68 8.86
CA LEU A 37 11.40 -10.66 7.89
C LEU A 37 12.23 -11.93 8.04
N ALA A 38 12.35 -12.70 6.98
CA ALA A 38 13.09 -13.96 6.98
C ALA A 38 12.62 -14.92 8.11
N GLY A 39 11.30 -14.97 8.34
CA GLY A 39 10.67 -15.81 9.36
C GLY A 39 10.88 -15.31 10.80
N LYS A 40 11.41 -14.10 10.99
CA LYS A 40 11.60 -13.51 12.31
C LYS A 40 10.62 -12.36 12.51
N GLU A 41 9.80 -12.52 13.55
CA GLU A 41 8.85 -11.51 13.95
C GLU A 41 9.51 -10.29 14.60
N PHE A 42 8.96 -9.13 14.34
CA PHE A 42 9.31 -7.86 14.98
C PHE A 42 8.16 -6.88 14.92
N LYS A 43 8.19 -5.83 15.74
CA LYS A 43 7.24 -4.74 15.67
C LYS A 43 7.70 -3.74 14.62
N PHE A 44 6.95 -3.61 13.52
CA PHE A 44 7.14 -2.56 12.52
C PHE A 44 6.46 -1.26 12.96
N SER A 45 7.10 -0.12 12.72
CA SER A 45 6.55 1.22 12.89
C SER A 45 6.81 2.02 11.62
N LEU A 46 5.74 2.56 11.01
CA LEU A 46 5.87 3.42 9.82
C LEU A 46 6.67 4.68 10.17
N ALA A 47 6.38 5.31 11.29
CA ALA A 47 7.09 6.52 11.73
C ALA A 47 8.61 6.28 11.88
N ASP A 48 9.03 5.11 12.39
CA ASP A 48 10.46 4.78 12.51
C ASP A 48 11.10 4.42 11.17
N ALA A 49 10.36 3.81 10.27
CA ALA A 49 10.83 3.53 8.92
C ALA A 49 11.04 4.83 8.11
N LEU A 50 10.13 5.78 8.22
CA LEU A 50 10.21 7.09 7.55
C LEU A 50 11.40 7.94 8.01
N LYS A 51 11.91 7.76 9.24
CA LYS A 51 13.14 8.41 9.70
C LYS A 51 14.39 7.97 8.92
N LYS A 52 14.33 6.80 8.28
CA LYS A 52 15.45 6.22 7.51
C LYS A 52 15.39 6.59 6.02
N GLY A 53 14.21 6.94 5.50
CA GLY A 53 14.01 7.26 4.09
C GLY A 53 12.55 7.01 3.65
N PRO A 54 12.28 7.11 2.34
CA PRO A 54 10.97 6.78 1.79
C PRO A 54 10.55 5.35 2.10
N VAL A 55 9.23 5.13 2.25
CA VAL A 55 8.65 3.80 2.44
C VAL A 55 7.77 3.45 1.24
N VAL A 56 8.03 2.31 0.64
CA VAL A 56 7.16 1.64 -0.32
C VAL A 56 6.28 0.69 0.48
N LEU A 57 5.03 1.09 0.68
CA LEU A 57 4.01 0.31 1.35
C LEU A 57 3.09 -0.30 0.30
N TYR A 58 2.97 -1.63 0.24
CA TYR A 58 2.01 -2.25 -0.65
C TYR A 58 1.05 -3.17 0.09
N PHE A 59 -0.23 -3.06 -0.25
CA PHE A 59 -1.30 -3.94 0.22
C PHE A 59 -1.54 -5.04 -0.81
N TYR A 60 -1.79 -6.25 -0.34
CA TYR A 60 -2.12 -7.39 -1.19
C TYR A 60 -3.20 -8.27 -0.53
N PRO A 61 -4.07 -8.93 -1.33
CA PRO A 61 -5.23 -9.66 -0.80
C PRO A 61 -4.88 -10.78 0.18
N ALA A 62 -4.02 -11.72 -0.21
CA ALA A 62 -3.69 -12.86 0.65
C ALA A 62 -2.36 -13.52 0.25
N ALA A 63 -1.54 -13.84 1.24
CA ALA A 63 -0.30 -14.58 1.06
C ALA A 63 -0.54 -15.95 0.40
N PHE A 64 0.40 -16.38 -0.44
CA PHE A 64 0.39 -17.64 -1.20
C PHE A 64 -0.65 -17.75 -2.32
N THR A 65 -1.38 -16.67 -2.64
CA THR A 65 -2.17 -16.64 -3.87
C THR A 65 -1.27 -16.34 -5.08
N PRO A 66 -1.61 -16.82 -6.29
CA PRO A 66 -0.72 -16.71 -7.45
C PRO A 66 -0.25 -15.27 -7.74
N GLY A 67 -1.17 -14.30 -7.78
CA GLY A 67 -0.83 -12.90 -8.05
C GLY A 67 0.01 -12.25 -6.93
N CYS A 68 -0.25 -12.59 -5.65
CA CYS A 68 0.51 -12.06 -4.52
C CYS A 68 1.92 -12.68 -4.45
N THR A 69 2.06 -13.96 -4.82
CA THR A 69 3.36 -14.62 -4.94
C THR A 69 4.21 -13.96 -6.05
N VAL A 70 3.62 -13.71 -7.22
CA VAL A 70 4.31 -13.01 -8.32
C VAL A 70 4.78 -11.62 -7.86
N GLU A 71 3.91 -10.84 -7.22
CA GLU A 71 4.26 -9.51 -6.70
C GLU A 71 5.38 -9.55 -5.66
N ALA A 72 5.30 -10.50 -4.71
CA ALA A 72 6.34 -10.68 -3.70
C ALA A 72 7.70 -11.03 -4.33
N HIS A 73 7.74 -11.89 -5.35
CA HIS A 73 8.97 -12.19 -6.10
C HIS A 73 9.54 -10.96 -6.78
N GLN A 74 8.70 -10.16 -7.46
CA GLN A 74 9.11 -8.93 -8.13
C GLN A 74 9.68 -7.90 -7.13
N PHE A 75 9.04 -7.70 -5.98
CA PHE A 75 9.58 -6.84 -4.92
C PHE A 75 10.87 -7.39 -4.34
N ALA A 76 10.98 -8.71 -4.14
CA ALA A 76 12.21 -9.33 -3.63
C ALA A 76 13.41 -9.10 -4.57
N GLU A 77 13.21 -9.23 -5.87
CA GLU A 77 14.22 -8.96 -6.91
C GLU A 77 14.64 -7.48 -6.95
N ALA A 78 13.69 -6.58 -6.70
CA ALA A 78 13.92 -5.14 -6.73
C ALA A 78 14.41 -4.55 -5.39
N THR A 79 14.36 -5.31 -4.27
CA THR A 79 14.64 -4.79 -2.92
C THR A 79 16.03 -4.14 -2.80
N ALA A 80 17.07 -4.74 -3.37
CA ALA A 80 18.42 -4.16 -3.34
C ALA A 80 18.45 -2.75 -3.96
N LYS A 81 17.72 -2.57 -5.06
CA LYS A 81 17.63 -1.28 -5.76
C LYS A 81 16.83 -0.25 -4.96
N PHE A 82 15.76 -0.64 -4.27
CA PHE A 82 15.06 0.23 -3.33
C PHE A 82 15.98 0.67 -2.18
N GLN A 83 16.77 -0.26 -1.63
CA GLN A 83 17.72 0.03 -0.55
C GLN A 83 18.84 1.00 -1.00
N GLU A 84 19.37 0.84 -2.23
CA GLU A 84 20.33 1.78 -2.82
C GLU A 84 19.75 3.21 -2.94
N LEU A 85 18.44 3.32 -3.13
CA LEU A 85 17.71 4.58 -3.14
C LEU A 85 17.26 5.02 -1.72
N GLY A 86 17.72 4.33 -0.66
CA GLY A 86 17.35 4.61 0.73
C GLY A 86 15.90 4.29 1.08
N ALA A 87 15.17 3.56 0.24
CA ALA A 87 13.77 3.23 0.48
C ALA A 87 13.61 1.87 1.18
N THR A 88 12.63 1.79 2.09
CA THR A 88 12.20 0.55 2.74
C THR A 88 10.96 -0.01 2.03
N VAL A 89 10.94 -1.31 1.74
CA VAL A 89 9.76 -2.01 1.22
C VAL A 89 9.07 -2.76 2.35
N ILE A 90 7.74 -2.66 2.44
CA ILE A 90 6.89 -3.40 3.36
C ILE A 90 5.58 -3.82 2.68
N GLY A 91 5.23 -5.10 2.74
CA GLY A 91 3.93 -5.61 2.31
C GLY A 91 2.97 -5.70 3.49
N VAL A 92 1.68 -5.48 3.28
CA VAL A 92 0.64 -5.60 4.31
C VAL A 92 -0.54 -6.39 3.78
N SER A 93 -0.99 -7.37 4.55
CA SER A 93 -2.22 -8.13 4.29
C SER A 93 -2.97 -8.45 5.58
N HIS A 94 -4.20 -8.92 5.45
CA HIS A 94 -5.02 -9.37 6.59
C HIS A 94 -4.61 -10.76 7.12
N ASP A 95 -3.56 -11.36 6.57
CA ASP A 95 -3.09 -12.67 7.01
C ASP A 95 -2.50 -12.64 8.43
N PRO A 96 -2.65 -13.73 9.21
CA PRO A 96 -2.04 -13.86 10.52
C PRO A 96 -0.50 -13.96 10.41
N ILE A 97 0.19 -13.54 11.46
CA ILE A 97 1.66 -13.41 11.45
C ILE A 97 2.37 -14.75 11.18
N GLU A 98 1.85 -15.87 11.69
CA GLU A 98 2.42 -17.21 11.48
C GLU A 98 2.40 -17.64 10.00
N LYS A 99 1.43 -17.14 9.21
CA LYS A 99 1.38 -17.34 7.76
C LYS A 99 2.40 -16.45 7.07
N LEU A 100 2.55 -15.22 7.55
CA LEU A 100 3.50 -14.24 7.02
C LEU A 100 4.96 -14.62 7.32
N ASP A 101 5.25 -15.32 8.43
CA ASP A 101 6.57 -15.89 8.69
C ASP A 101 7.03 -16.77 7.53
N LYS A 102 6.17 -17.70 7.13
CA LYS A 102 6.44 -18.61 6.01
C LYS A 102 6.54 -17.86 4.68
N PHE A 103 5.64 -16.91 4.44
CA PHE A 103 5.60 -16.10 3.22
C PHE A 103 6.86 -15.22 3.10
N SER A 104 7.34 -14.64 4.20
CA SER A 104 8.56 -13.82 4.22
C SER A 104 9.82 -14.61 3.84
N VAL A 105 9.87 -15.90 4.18
CA VAL A 105 10.98 -16.80 3.82
C VAL A 105 10.89 -17.24 2.38
N SER A 106 9.74 -17.82 1.97
CA SER A 106 9.62 -18.47 0.67
C SER A 106 9.42 -17.45 -0.45
N GLU A 107 8.40 -16.59 -0.36
CA GLU A 107 8.00 -15.73 -1.47
C GLU A 107 8.69 -14.35 -1.43
N CYS A 108 8.87 -13.77 -0.24
CA CYS A 108 9.68 -12.55 -0.11
C CYS A 108 11.20 -12.86 -0.12
N ARG A 109 11.59 -14.14 -0.19
CA ARG A 109 12.97 -14.61 -0.33
C ARG A 109 13.92 -13.99 0.71
N ASN A 110 13.43 -13.77 1.92
CA ASN A 110 14.15 -13.10 3.02
C ASN A 110 14.64 -11.67 2.69
N LYS A 111 14.09 -10.99 1.70
CA LYS A 111 14.60 -9.70 1.22
C LYS A 111 13.92 -8.49 1.86
N PHE A 112 12.64 -8.57 2.13
CA PHE A 112 11.84 -7.48 2.73
C PHE A 112 10.79 -8.04 3.68
N ALA A 113 10.26 -7.17 4.53
CA ALA A 113 9.28 -7.55 5.54
C ALA A 113 7.84 -7.56 5.01
N VAL A 114 7.03 -8.43 5.58
CA VAL A 114 5.57 -8.42 5.45
C VAL A 114 4.92 -8.29 6.82
N ALA A 115 3.84 -7.53 6.91
CA ALA A 115 3.19 -7.15 8.15
C ALA A 115 1.72 -7.59 8.19
N SER A 116 1.26 -7.97 9.36
CA SER A 116 -0.10 -8.42 9.61
C SER A 116 -1.01 -7.26 9.95
N ASP A 117 -2.11 -7.14 9.22
CA ASP A 117 -3.25 -6.25 9.52
C ASP A 117 -4.45 -7.09 9.97
N ALA A 118 -4.27 -7.87 11.05
CA ALA A 118 -5.22 -8.89 11.48
C ALA A 118 -6.62 -8.36 11.84
N ASP A 119 -6.77 -7.08 12.16
CA ASP A 119 -8.06 -6.43 12.41
C ASP A 119 -8.60 -5.62 11.20
N GLY A 120 -7.81 -5.54 10.12
CA GLY A 120 -8.15 -4.79 8.92
C GLY A 120 -8.17 -3.27 9.13
N GLY A 121 -7.58 -2.77 10.20
CA GLY A 121 -7.55 -1.36 10.53
C GLY A 121 -6.66 -0.54 9.60
N ILE A 122 -5.50 -1.11 9.21
CA ILE A 122 -4.53 -0.42 8.36
C ILE A 122 -5.07 -0.29 6.94
N MET A 123 -5.56 -1.38 6.33
CA MET A 123 -6.11 -1.33 4.97
C MET A 123 -7.31 -0.39 4.86
N LYS A 124 -8.14 -0.28 5.91
CA LYS A 124 -9.25 0.68 5.96
C LYS A 124 -8.76 2.11 6.03
N ALA A 125 -7.76 2.40 6.86
CA ALA A 125 -7.18 3.74 7.00
C ALA A 125 -6.52 4.23 5.70
N TYR A 126 -6.05 3.31 4.85
CA TYR A 126 -5.42 3.59 3.56
C TYR A 126 -6.37 3.49 2.36
N ASP A 127 -7.68 3.37 2.57
CA ASP A 127 -8.67 3.12 1.50
C ASP A 127 -8.27 1.97 0.56
N SER A 128 -7.61 0.95 1.12
CA SER A 128 -7.09 -0.22 0.40
C SER A 128 -7.89 -1.48 0.71
N VAL A 129 -9.20 -1.36 0.83
CA VAL A 129 -10.12 -2.49 1.04
C VAL A 129 -10.66 -2.97 -0.30
N LEU A 130 -10.68 -4.28 -0.52
CA LEU A 130 -11.28 -4.86 -1.73
C LEU A 130 -12.80 -4.76 -1.66
N ALA A 131 -13.43 -4.07 -2.62
CA ALA A 131 -14.85 -3.69 -2.54
C ALA A 131 -15.81 -4.88 -2.40
N ASP A 132 -15.58 -5.95 -3.17
CA ASP A 132 -16.45 -7.13 -3.17
C ASP A 132 -16.09 -8.14 -2.05
N HIS A 133 -14.94 -7.96 -1.41
CA HIS A 133 -14.40 -8.82 -0.36
C HIS A 133 -13.71 -7.99 0.73
N PRO A 134 -14.49 -7.31 1.59
CA PRO A 134 -13.96 -6.34 2.56
C PRO A 134 -13.05 -6.94 3.66
N GLU A 135 -12.99 -8.28 3.74
CA GLU A 135 -12.02 -9.01 4.55
C GLU A 135 -10.61 -9.07 3.94
N TYR A 136 -10.44 -8.64 2.69
CA TYR A 136 -9.15 -8.60 2.01
C TYR A 136 -8.74 -7.18 1.65
N ALA A 137 -7.45 -6.95 1.63
CA ALA A 137 -6.90 -5.74 1.07
C ALA A 137 -7.01 -5.74 -0.47
N ASN A 138 -7.31 -4.58 -1.05
CA ASN A 138 -7.13 -4.36 -2.49
C ASN A 138 -5.62 -4.28 -2.80
N ARG A 139 -5.20 -4.67 -3.99
CA ARG A 139 -3.80 -4.52 -4.39
C ARG A 139 -3.52 -3.06 -4.69
N THR A 140 -2.88 -2.40 -3.73
CA THR A 140 -2.57 -0.97 -3.79
C THR A 140 -1.16 -0.73 -3.27
N SER A 141 -0.36 0.02 -4.01
CA SER A 141 0.99 0.42 -3.59
C SER A 141 1.07 1.91 -3.38
N TYR A 142 1.74 2.32 -2.32
CA TYR A 142 2.04 3.70 -1.96
C TYR A 142 3.54 3.92 -1.89
N VAL A 143 3.98 5.12 -2.25
CA VAL A 143 5.30 5.63 -1.86
C VAL A 143 5.08 6.79 -0.91
N ILE A 144 5.67 6.69 0.29
CA ILE A 144 5.50 7.66 1.37
C ILE A 144 6.85 8.31 1.60
N ALA A 145 6.92 9.65 1.47
CA ALA A 145 8.12 10.41 1.76
C ALA A 145 8.41 10.47 3.26
N PRO A 146 9.66 10.76 3.69
CA PRO A 146 10.03 10.92 5.10
C PRO A 146 9.20 11.94 5.87
N THR A 147 8.57 12.90 5.18
CA THR A 147 7.63 13.87 5.75
C THR A 147 6.28 13.25 6.17
N GLY A 148 6.03 12.00 5.80
CA GLY A 148 4.75 11.33 5.96
C GLY A 148 3.73 11.65 4.86
N ALA A 149 4.11 12.37 3.81
CA ALA A 149 3.24 12.62 2.66
C ALA A 149 3.27 11.43 1.68
N ILE A 150 2.12 11.01 1.19
CA ILE A 150 2.01 10.09 0.05
C ILE A 150 2.45 10.86 -1.19
N ILE A 151 3.46 10.37 -1.89
CA ILE A 151 3.98 10.97 -3.12
C ILE A 151 3.63 10.18 -4.37
N TYR A 152 3.05 9.01 -4.20
CA TYR A 152 2.55 8.17 -5.27
C TYR A 152 1.58 7.12 -4.73
N SER A 153 0.51 6.85 -5.47
CA SER A 153 -0.41 5.74 -5.23
C SER A 153 -0.78 5.03 -6.53
N TYR A 154 -0.93 3.71 -6.47
CA TYR A 154 -1.31 2.89 -7.61
C TYR A 154 -2.12 1.69 -7.17
N THR A 155 -3.29 1.50 -7.79
CA THR A 155 -4.19 0.38 -7.52
C THR A 155 -4.46 -0.40 -8.80
N ALA A 156 -4.13 -1.68 -8.82
CA ALA A 156 -4.48 -2.62 -9.88
C ALA A 156 -4.36 -4.06 -9.37
N MET A 157 -5.31 -4.93 -9.70
CA MET A 157 -5.24 -6.35 -9.32
C MET A 157 -4.13 -7.12 -10.04
N ASN A 158 -3.72 -6.66 -11.25
CA ASN A 158 -2.54 -7.18 -11.93
C ASN A 158 -1.26 -6.70 -11.23
N PRO A 159 -0.34 -7.58 -10.78
CA PRO A 159 0.88 -7.22 -10.06
C PRO A 159 1.96 -6.54 -10.91
N ASP A 160 1.93 -6.66 -12.23
CA ASP A 160 3.07 -6.41 -13.13
C ASP A 160 3.68 -5.00 -13.06
N GLN A 161 2.89 -3.98 -12.71
CA GLN A 161 3.34 -2.59 -12.73
C GLN A 161 3.67 -2.01 -11.34
N HIS A 162 3.35 -2.70 -10.25
CA HIS A 162 3.50 -2.16 -8.89
C HIS A 162 4.95 -1.82 -8.56
N VAL A 163 5.88 -2.74 -8.86
CA VAL A 163 7.32 -2.53 -8.60
C VAL A 163 7.89 -1.44 -9.50
N ALA A 164 7.61 -1.47 -10.80
CA ALA A 164 8.13 -0.49 -11.76
C ALA A 164 7.68 0.93 -11.42
N ASN A 165 6.38 1.10 -11.12
CA ASN A 165 5.79 2.39 -10.80
C ASN A 165 6.32 2.96 -9.48
N THR A 166 6.37 2.15 -8.42
CA THR A 166 6.90 2.59 -7.12
C THR A 166 8.41 2.89 -7.18
N MET A 167 9.17 2.11 -7.95
CA MET A 167 10.59 2.38 -8.20
C MET A 167 10.80 3.73 -8.90
N ALA A 168 10.00 4.02 -9.93
CA ALA A 168 10.07 5.30 -10.63
C ALA A 168 9.73 6.48 -9.71
N ALA A 169 8.73 6.33 -8.84
CA ALA A 169 8.34 7.36 -7.87
C ALA A 169 9.44 7.61 -6.81
N VAL A 170 10.03 6.55 -6.26
CA VAL A 170 11.16 6.66 -5.31
C VAL A 170 12.36 7.33 -5.98
N LYS A 171 12.70 6.93 -7.20
CA LYS A 171 13.81 7.53 -7.95
C LYS A 171 13.58 9.01 -8.21
N LYS A 172 12.39 9.39 -8.68
CA LYS A 172 12.02 10.79 -8.89
C LYS A 172 12.20 11.61 -7.61
N TRP A 173 11.68 11.11 -6.48
CA TRP A 173 11.81 11.77 -5.18
C TRP A 173 13.28 11.95 -4.80
N GLN A 174 14.12 10.93 -4.97
CA GLN A 174 15.56 11.01 -4.69
C GLN A 174 16.27 12.05 -5.55
N ASP A 175 15.96 12.09 -6.85
CA ASP A 175 16.60 13.04 -7.78
C ASP A 175 16.24 14.50 -7.43
N GLU A 176 15.02 14.74 -6.91
CA GLU A 176 14.56 16.05 -6.44
C GLU A 176 15.23 16.47 -5.12
N HIS A 177 15.56 15.52 -4.22
CA HIS A 177 16.08 15.81 -2.87
C HIS A 177 17.60 15.64 -2.73
N LYS A 178 18.30 15.05 -3.69
CA LYS A 178 19.77 15.01 -3.75
C LYS A 178 20.42 16.33 -4.16
N LYS A 179 19.62 17.28 -4.66
CA LYS A 179 20.09 18.60 -5.15
C LYS A 179 20.04 19.69 -4.07
N SER A 180 19.72 19.32 -2.83
CA SER A 180 19.61 20.28 -1.71
C SER A 180 20.81 20.18 -0.78
#